data_eba732dd0471ff89eabf9dfb20753fdb
#
_entry.id   eba732dd0471ff89eabf9dfb20753fdb
#
_cell.length_a   1.000
_cell.length_b   1.000
_cell.length_c   1.000
_cell.angle_alpha   90.00
_cell.angle_beta   90.00
_cell.angle_gamma   90.00
#
_symmetry.space_group_name_H-M   'P 1'
#
loop_
_entity.id
_entity.type
_entity.pdbx_description
1 polymer ?
#
loop_
_entity_poly.entity_id
_entity_poly.type
_entity_poly.pdbx_seq_one_letter_code
_entity_poly.pdbx_strand_id
1 'polypeptide(L)'
;RGLGDVYKRQRQAELLILAVKPQFLEKVIGQISDIDLTGKTILSIAAGKSLAWLEEQFCAPLPFVRAMPNTPALVGEGCTGVCYCSRVTPEMKEKTAAVLDSFGKTVELPERLMDVLTGVSGCAPAWIFMLIEAMADGAVAEGMPRSQAYECAAQAVLGSAKLMLETGKHPGEVKDMVCSPAGSTIQAVRVLEEKGFRGAVTDAVLAAYDKTKEMGKN
;
A
#
# COMPACT_ATOMS: atom_id res chain seq x y z
N ARG A 1 0.81 21.39 23.67
CA ARG A 1 2.15 21.60 23.08
C ARG A 1 2.00 22.71 22.05
N GLY A 2 2.73 23.85 22.18
CA GLY A 2 2.54 25.01 21.33
C GLY A 2 3.16 24.83 19.95
N LEU A 3 2.72 25.67 18.97
CA LEU A 3 3.22 25.69 17.58
C LEU A 3 4.77 25.83 17.51
N GLY A 4 5.40 26.55 18.44
CA GLY A 4 6.86 26.67 18.51
C GLY A 4 7.63 25.36 18.69
N ASP A 5 7.00 24.33 19.27
CA ASP A 5 7.57 23.00 19.48
C ASP A 5 7.59 22.18 18.16
N VAL A 6 6.62 22.42 17.27
CA VAL A 6 6.53 21.80 15.95
C VAL A 6 7.62 22.31 15.03
N TYR A 7 7.82 23.62 14.94
CA TYR A 7 8.89 24.23 14.13
C TYR A 7 10.29 23.83 14.60
N LYS A 8 10.51 23.73 15.91
CA LYS A 8 11.79 23.27 16.47
C LYS A 8 12.08 21.82 16.06
N ARG A 9 11.07 20.93 16.09
CA ARG A 9 11.22 19.53 15.66
C ARG A 9 11.49 19.41 14.16
N GLN A 10 10.80 20.18 13.35
CA GLN A 10 11.03 20.20 11.90
C GLN A 10 12.45 20.63 11.55
N ARG A 11 13.00 21.62 12.25
CA ARG A 11 14.40 22.06 12.06
C ARG A 11 15.43 20.98 12.44
N GLN A 12 15.14 20.14 13.44
CA GLN A 12 16.05 19.10 13.93
C GLN A 12 15.88 17.75 13.22
N ALA A 13 14.78 17.55 12.49
CA ALA A 13 14.51 16.30 11.80
C ALA A 13 15.45 16.10 10.61
N GLU A 14 15.99 14.89 10.44
CA GLU A 14 16.75 14.48 9.26
C GLU A 14 15.83 13.95 8.15
N LEU A 15 14.68 13.39 8.53
CA LEU A 15 13.62 12.90 7.64
C LEU A 15 12.35 13.69 7.90
N LEU A 16 11.83 14.36 6.89
CA LEU A 16 10.57 15.09 6.92
C LEU A 16 9.51 14.32 6.12
N ILE A 17 8.44 13.89 6.80
CA ILE A 17 7.38 13.09 6.20
C ILE A 17 6.18 13.98 5.87
N LEU A 18 5.82 14.05 4.59
CA LEU A 18 4.63 14.74 4.09
C LEU A 18 3.44 13.77 4.08
N ALA A 19 2.71 13.73 5.21
CA ALA A 19 1.61 12.81 5.47
C ALA A 19 0.24 13.53 5.41
N VAL A 20 0.01 14.27 4.34
CA VAL A 20 -1.25 14.99 4.10
C VAL A 20 -1.90 14.51 2.80
N LYS A 21 -3.22 14.74 2.66
CA LYS A 21 -3.91 14.42 1.40
C LYS A 21 -3.34 15.23 0.24
N PRO A 22 -3.28 14.68 -0.99
CA PRO A 22 -2.65 15.33 -2.14
C PRO A 22 -3.09 16.76 -2.40
N GLN A 23 -4.39 17.07 -2.22
CA GLN A 23 -4.95 18.41 -2.44
C GLN A 23 -4.45 19.47 -1.44
N PHE A 24 -3.84 19.08 -0.32
CA PHE A 24 -3.29 20.00 0.67
C PHE A 24 -1.77 20.13 0.62
N LEU A 25 -1.12 19.32 -0.22
CA LEU A 25 0.34 19.17 -0.20
C LEU A 25 1.04 20.49 -0.60
N GLU A 26 0.59 21.14 -1.66
CA GLU A 26 1.13 22.44 -2.11
C GLU A 26 1.07 23.49 -1.00
N LYS A 27 -0.09 23.60 -0.33
CA LYS A 27 -0.24 24.52 0.81
C LYS A 27 0.72 24.21 1.95
N VAL A 28 0.92 22.93 2.27
CA VAL A 28 1.83 22.49 3.33
C VAL A 28 3.28 22.77 2.96
N ILE A 29 3.67 22.53 1.70
CA ILE A 29 5.02 22.86 1.21
C ILE A 29 5.27 24.35 1.34
N GLY A 30 4.32 25.21 0.95
CA GLY A 30 4.43 26.66 1.13
C GLY A 30 4.58 27.09 2.61
N GLN A 31 3.99 26.37 3.56
CA GLN A 31 4.11 26.66 4.99
C GLN A 31 5.47 26.29 5.59
N ILE A 32 6.20 25.39 4.95
CA ILE A 32 7.54 24.96 5.39
C ILE A 32 8.67 25.54 4.55
N SER A 33 8.38 26.44 3.61
CA SER A 33 9.37 27.08 2.72
C SER A 33 10.45 27.87 3.49
N ASP A 34 10.12 28.40 4.68
CA ASP A 34 11.05 29.16 5.52
C ASP A 34 11.96 28.28 6.39
N ILE A 35 11.80 26.94 6.32
CA ILE A 35 12.63 26.03 7.08
C ILE A 35 13.88 25.69 6.26
N ASP A 36 15.04 25.74 6.89
CA ASP A 36 16.25 25.19 6.28
C ASP A 36 16.13 23.68 6.12
N LEU A 37 16.01 23.25 4.86
CA LEU A 37 15.87 21.85 4.47
C LEU A 37 17.20 21.21 4.04
N THR A 38 18.32 21.93 4.17
CA THR A 38 19.64 21.42 3.81
C THR A 38 19.95 20.12 4.59
N GLY A 39 20.36 19.08 3.87
CA GLY A 39 20.67 17.77 4.45
C GLY A 39 19.49 16.94 4.91
N LYS A 40 18.26 17.40 4.71
CA LYS A 40 17.04 16.65 5.07
C LYS A 40 16.53 15.81 3.90
N THR A 41 16.07 14.61 4.21
CA THR A 41 15.32 13.77 3.26
C THR A 41 13.83 14.11 3.34
N ILE A 42 13.20 14.34 2.21
CA ILE A 42 11.76 14.63 2.11
C ILE A 42 11.05 13.34 1.63
N LEU A 43 10.25 12.75 2.50
CA LEU A 43 9.43 11.58 2.21
C LEU A 43 7.97 11.99 2.00
N SER A 44 7.43 11.79 0.82
CA SER A 44 6.00 11.99 0.54
C SER A 44 5.27 10.66 0.46
N ILE A 45 4.12 10.57 1.16
CA ILE A 45 3.19 9.44 1.06
C ILE A 45 1.89 9.83 0.32
N ALA A 46 1.90 10.96 -0.39
CA ALA A 46 0.74 11.44 -1.12
C ALA A 46 0.55 10.68 -2.45
N ALA A 47 -0.65 10.12 -2.63
CA ALA A 47 -0.99 9.41 -3.87
C ALA A 47 -0.98 10.35 -5.08
N GLY A 48 -0.50 9.87 -6.24
CA GLY A 48 -0.53 10.58 -7.52
C GLY A 48 0.48 11.73 -7.66
N LYS A 49 1.28 12.06 -6.64
CA LYS A 49 2.31 13.13 -6.74
C LYS A 49 3.69 12.51 -7.00
N SER A 50 4.32 12.90 -8.13
CA SER A 50 5.60 12.37 -8.57
C SER A 50 6.80 13.02 -7.88
N LEU A 51 7.97 12.41 -8.00
CA LEU A 51 9.25 13.00 -7.57
C LEU A 51 9.53 14.32 -8.32
N ALA A 52 9.25 14.36 -9.63
CA ALA A 52 9.40 15.56 -10.43
C ALA A 52 8.47 16.69 -9.93
N TRP A 53 7.21 16.37 -9.61
CA TRP A 53 6.27 17.33 -9.03
C TRP A 53 6.79 17.86 -7.69
N LEU A 54 7.35 17.02 -6.83
CA LEU A 54 7.94 17.47 -5.56
C LEU A 54 9.13 18.41 -5.80
N GLU A 55 10.02 18.09 -6.73
CA GLU A 55 11.16 18.96 -7.11
C GLU A 55 10.69 20.34 -7.57
N GLU A 56 9.64 20.38 -8.37
CA GLU A 56 9.04 21.63 -8.86
C GLU A 56 8.45 22.46 -7.71
N GLN A 57 7.68 21.83 -6.80
CA GLN A 57 7.04 22.53 -5.70
C GLN A 57 8.02 23.09 -4.67
N PHE A 58 9.09 22.37 -4.37
CA PHE A 58 10.11 22.85 -3.43
C PHE A 58 11.09 23.85 -4.05
N CYS A 59 11.16 23.95 -5.37
CA CYS A 59 12.13 24.79 -6.09
C CYS A 59 13.58 24.60 -5.61
N ALA A 60 13.93 23.42 -5.10
CA ALA A 60 15.22 23.11 -4.50
C ALA A 60 15.66 21.67 -4.80
N PRO A 61 16.97 21.42 -5.02
CA PRO A 61 17.50 20.11 -5.34
C PRO A 61 17.65 19.23 -4.07
N LEU A 62 16.54 18.91 -3.41
CA LEU A 62 16.50 18.11 -2.18
C LEU A 62 16.46 16.60 -2.48
N PRO A 63 16.85 15.73 -1.52
CA PRO A 63 16.66 14.30 -1.63
C PRO A 63 15.19 13.94 -1.37
N PHE A 64 14.45 13.60 -2.44
CA PHE A 64 13.06 13.22 -2.39
C PHE A 64 12.86 11.71 -2.43
N VAL A 65 11.96 11.24 -1.59
CA VAL A 65 11.46 9.87 -1.54
C VAL A 65 9.94 9.91 -1.72
N ARG A 66 9.43 9.10 -2.63
CA ARG A 66 8.01 8.85 -2.76
C ARG A 66 7.70 7.46 -2.22
N ALA A 67 6.79 7.36 -1.27
CA ALA A 67 6.32 6.09 -0.75
C ALA A 67 4.79 6.01 -0.83
N MET A 68 4.29 4.78 -0.93
CA MET A 68 2.86 4.50 -0.97
C MET A 68 2.55 3.36 -0.01
N PRO A 69 2.28 3.67 1.27
CA PRO A 69 1.80 2.69 2.25
C PRO A 69 0.34 2.31 1.98
N ASN A 70 -0.11 1.24 2.64
CA ASN A 70 -1.51 0.83 2.63
C ASN A 70 -2.07 0.69 4.06
N THR A 71 -3.39 0.54 4.17
CA THR A 71 -4.10 0.51 5.46
C THR A 71 -3.63 -0.58 6.44
N PRO A 72 -3.21 -1.80 6.02
CA PRO A 72 -2.68 -2.80 6.95
C PRO A 72 -1.45 -2.37 7.76
N ALA A 73 -0.79 -1.26 7.40
CA ALA A 73 0.24 -0.62 8.21
C ALA A 73 -0.22 -0.31 9.65
N LEU A 74 -1.53 -0.10 9.88
CA LEU A 74 -2.10 0.13 11.22
C LEU A 74 -1.92 -1.05 12.18
N VAL A 75 -1.68 -2.24 11.66
CA VAL A 75 -1.45 -3.47 12.43
C VAL A 75 -0.06 -4.06 12.18
N GLY A 76 0.86 -3.30 11.60
CA GLY A 76 2.23 -3.74 11.32
C GLY A 76 2.39 -4.64 10.09
N GLU A 77 1.34 -4.81 9.28
CA GLU A 77 1.31 -5.69 8.11
C GLU A 77 1.14 -4.88 6.80
N GLY A 78 1.69 -3.66 6.78
CA GLY A 78 1.67 -2.81 5.60
C GLY A 78 2.50 -3.36 4.45
N CYS A 79 2.13 -2.98 3.22
CA CYS A 79 2.98 -3.12 2.04
C CYS A 79 3.21 -1.73 1.49
N THR A 80 4.44 -1.22 1.63
CA THR A 80 4.82 0.12 1.21
C THR A 80 5.71 0.08 -0.01
N GLY A 81 5.23 0.58 -1.14
CA GLY A 81 6.10 0.84 -2.28
C GLY A 81 6.94 2.09 -2.06
N VAL A 82 8.18 2.08 -2.50
CA VAL A 82 9.07 3.24 -2.38
C VAL A 82 9.90 3.44 -3.64
N CYS A 83 10.11 4.69 -4.02
CA CYS A 83 11.10 5.09 -5.02
C CYS A 83 11.85 6.33 -4.57
N TYR A 84 13.04 6.51 -5.11
CA TYR A 84 14.01 7.52 -4.68
C TYR A 84 14.46 8.36 -5.87
N CYS A 85 14.63 9.66 -5.67
CA CYS A 85 15.37 10.47 -6.63
C CYS A 85 16.88 10.20 -6.55
N SER A 86 17.64 10.64 -7.54
CA SER A 86 19.10 10.40 -7.65
C SER A 86 19.93 11.05 -6.53
N ARG A 87 19.36 11.98 -5.77
CA ARG A 87 20.04 12.68 -4.67
C ARG A 87 19.95 11.96 -3.33
N VAL A 88 19.16 10.89 -3.24
CA VAL A 88 19.04 10.10 -2.02
C VAL A 88 20.25 9.18 -1.89
N THR A 89 21.04 9.39 -0.85
CA THR A 89 22.24 8.57 -0.56
C THR A 89 21.86 7.21 0.03
N PRO A 90 22.78 6.23 0.02
CA PRO A 90 22.55 4.92 0.67
C PRO A 90 22.14 5.05 2.15
N GLU A 91 22.77 5.96 2.91
CA GLU A 91 22.43 6.21 4.30
C GLU A 91 20.99 6.75 4.47
N MET A 92 20.57 7.68 3.58
CA MET A 92 19.21 8.19 3.58
C MET A 92 18.19 7.10 3.23
N LYS A 93 18.54 6.18 2.32
CA LYS A 93 17.72 5.00 2.00
C LYS A 93 17.54 4.11 3.22
N GLU A 94 18.61 3.78 3.93
CA GLU A 94 18.56 2.96 5.15
C GLU A 94 17.66 3.58 6.21
N LYS A 95 17.83 4.88 6.49
CA LYS A 95 16.99 5.61 7.46
C LYS A 95 15.51 5.60 7.05
N THR A 96 15.25 5.80 5.77
CA THR A 96 13.88 5.77 5.24
C THR A 96 13.28 4.36 5.34
N ALA A 97 14.03 3.34 4.93
CA ALA A 97 13.61 1.95 5.00
C ALA A 97 13.31 1.53 6.46
N ALA A 98 14.18 1.88 7.41
CA ALA A 98 13.96 1.59 8.82
C ALA A 98 12.63 2.16 9.36
N VAL A 99 12.24 3.35 8.89
CA VAL A 99 10.92 3.94 9.25
C VAL A 99 9.78 3.18 8.57
N LEU A 100 9.89 2.89 7.26
CA LEU A 100 8.84 2.23 6.50
C LEU A 100 8.65 0.76 6.93
N ASP A 101 9.73 0.04 7.23
CA ASP A 101 9.71 -1.36 7.68
C ASP A 101 9.16 -1.51 9.12
N SER A 102 9.08 -0.41 9.89
CA SER A 102 8.50 -0.45 11.24
C SER A 102 7.00 -0.75 11.26
N PHE A 103 6.30 -0.62 10.13
CA PHE A 103 4.86 -0.89 10.02
C PHE A 103 4.48 -1.83 8.88
N GLY A 104 5.42 -2.64 8.39
CA GLY A 104 5.19 -3.65 7.37
C GLY A 104 6.41 -3.91 6.51
N LYS A 105 6.19 -4.31 5.28
CA LYS A 105 7.22 -4.63 4.29
C LYS A 105 7.38 -3.49 3.28
N THR A 106 8.62 -3.07 3.03
CA THR A 106 8.96 -2.10 1.98
C THR A 106 9.37 -2.81 0.69
N VAL A 107 8.91 -2.29 -0.45
CA VAL A 107 9.24 -2.78 -1.79
C VAL A 107 9.75 -1.60 -2.62
N GLU A 108 11.06 -1.61 -2.95
CA GLU A 108 11.63 -0.59 -3.85
C GLU A 108 11.20 -0.88 -5.30
N LEU A 109 10.65 0.12 -5.97
CA LEU A 109 10.15 0.04 -7.34
C LEU A 109 10.59 1.25 -8.15
N PRO A 110 10.75 1.12 -9.48
CA PRO A 110 10.84 2.28 -10.36
C PRO A 110 9.57 3.15 -10.24
N GLU A 111 9.73 4.48 -10.26
CA GLU A 111 8.61 5.41 -10.04
C GLU A 111 7.40 5.14 -10.96
N ARG A 112 7.64 4.74 -12.23
CA ARG A 112 6.59 4.40 -13.19
C ARG A 112 5.64 3.28 -12.74
N LEU A 113 6.04 2.47 -11.75
CA LEU A 113 5.25 1.38 -11.19
C LEU A 113 4.52 1.74 -9.89
N MET A 114 4.74 2.92 -9.34
CA MET A 114 4.10 3.34 -8.08
C MET A 114 2.58 3.42 -8.20
N ASP A 115 2.05 3.84 -9.34
CA ASP A 115 0.61 3.91 -9.56
C ASP A 115 0.00 2.50 -9.79
N VAL A 116 0.76 1.58 -10.40
CA VAL A 116 0.39 0.16 -10.50
C VAL A 116 0.33 -0.48 -9.11
N LEU A 117 1.34 -0.21 -8.27
CA LEU A 117 1.36 -0.69 -6.88
C LEU A 117 0.14 -0.19 -6.11
N THR A 118 -0.28 1.06 -6.31
CA THR A 118 -1.49 1.60 -5.67
C THR A 118 -2.71 0.74 -6.00
N GLY A 119 -2.86 0.29 -7.23
CA GLY A 119 -3.90 -0.66 -7.63
C GLY A 119 -3.81 -2.01 -6.90
N VAL A 120 -2.60 -2.59 -6.83
CA VAL A 120 -2.38 -3.94 -6.27
C VAL A 120 -2.37 -3.96 -4.73
N SER A 121 -1.80 -2.94 -4.09
CA SER A 121 -1.56 -2.90 -2.63
C SER A 121 -2.39 -1.83 -1.93
N GLY A 122 -2.44 -0.62 -2.45
CA GLY A 122 -3.13 0.50 -1.83
C GLY A 122 -4.64 0.33 -1.78
N CYS A 123 -5.24 -0.14 -2.87
CA CYS A 123 -6.70 -0.32 -3.01
C CYS A 123 -7.16 -1.73 -2.61
N ALA A 124 -6.29 -2.74 -2.68
CA ALA A 124 -6.65 -4.14 -2.44
C ALA A 124 -7.32 -4.40 -1.08
N PRO A 125 -6.97 -3.77 0.04
CA PRO A 125 -7.65 -4.01 1.31
C PRO A 125 -9.17 -3.89 1.22
N ALA A 126 -9.69 -2.96 0.40
CA ALA A 126 -11.14 -2.78 0.26
C ALA A 126 -11.84 -4.02 -0.32
N TRP A 127 -11.34 -4.57 -1.42
CA TRP A 127 -11.99 -5.78 -1.99
C TRP A 127 -11.59 -7.07 -1.29
N ILE A 128 -10.48 -7.11 -0.54
CA ILE A 128 -10.20 -8.21 0.39
C ILE A 128 -11.27 -8.23 1.50
N PHE A 129 -11.67 -7.07 2.04
CA PHE A 129 -12.79 -7.01 2.99
C PHE A 129 -14.11 -7.45 2.37
N MET A 130 -14.39 -7.08 1.10
CA MET A 130 -15.55 -7.60 0.37
C MET A 130 -15.51 -9.13 0.21
N LEU A 131 -14.33 -9.70 -0.07
CA LEU A 131 -14.15 -11.15 -0.14
C LEU A 131 -14.46 -11.82 1.21
N ILE A 132 -13.90 -11.28 2.30
CA ILE A 132 -14.14 -11.79 3.67
C ILE A 132 -15.63 -11.71 4.01
N GLU A 133 -16.30 -10.61 3.68
CA GLU A 133 -17.73 -10.42 3.89
C GLU A 133 -18.56 -11.45 3.10
N ALA A 134 -18.26 -11.64 1.82
CA ALA A 134 -18.95 -12.63 0.99
C ALA A 134 -18.74 -14.08 1.47
N MET A 135 -17.52 -14.42 1.92
CA MET A 135 -17.24 -15.72 2.54
C MET A 135 -18.07 -15.93 3.81
N ALA A 136 -18.15 -14.91 4.65
CA ALA A 136 -18.95 -14.94 5.87
C ALA A 136 -20.45 -15.04 5.59
N ASP A 137 -20.95 -14.34 4.56
CA ASP A 137 -22.36 -14.43 4.14
C ASP A 137 -22.74 -15.85 3.71
N GLY A 138 -21.88 -16.49 2.93
CA GLY A 138 -22.07 -17.91 2.57
C GLY A 138 -22.12 -18.83 3.78
N ALA A 139 -21.23 -18.63 4.76
CA ALA A 139 -21.23 -19.44 5.98
C ALA A 139 -22.48 -19.18 6.87
N VAL A 140 -22.94 -17.94 6.94
CA VAL A 140 -24.16 -17.58 7.68
C VAL A 140 -25.41 -18.19 7.03
N ALA A 141 -25.47 -18.24 5.70
CA ALA A 141 -26.58 -18.89 4.99
C ALA A 141 -26.72 -20.38 5.37
N GLU A 142 -25.61 -21.04 5.74
CA GLU A 142 -25.58 -22.43 6.22
C GLU A 142 -25.63 -22.54 7.77
N GLY A 143 -25.96 -21.44 8.48
CA GLY A 143 -26.22 -21.46 9.92
C GLY A 143 -25.04 -21.13 10.83
N MET A 144 -23.87 -20.73 10.30
CA MET A 144 -22.75 -20.28 11.14
C MET A 144 -23.06 -18.94 11.77
N PRO A 145 -22.80 -18.72 13.08
CA PRO A 145 -22.94 -17.40 13.70
C PRO A 145 -22.03 -16.37 13.03
N ARG A 146 -22.56 -15.17 12.78
CA ARG A 146 -21.88 -14.09 12.02
C ARG A 146 -20.48 -13.78 12.51
N SER A 147 -20.27 -13.66 13.83
CA SER A 147 -18.97 -13.34 14.41
C SER A 147 -17.90 -14.39 14.11
N GLN A 148 -18.29 -15.67 14.23
CA GLN A 148 -17.41 -16.80 13.91
C GLN A 148 -17.11 -16.88 12.41
N ALA A 149 -18.11 -16.57 11.57
CA ALA A 149 -17.94 -16.54 10.12
C ALA A 149 -16.90 -15.51 9.69
N TYR A 150 -16.95 -14.30 10.23
CA TYR A 150 -15.93 -13.27 9.97
C TYR A 150 -14.54 -13.67 10.45
N GLU A 151 -14.43 -14.23 11.65
CA GLU A 151 -13.15 -14.67 12.22
C GLU A 151 -12.51 -15.76 11.33
N CYS A 152 -13.28 -16.79 10.96
CA CYS A 152 -12.81 -17.88 10.11
C CYS A 152 -12.41 -17.37 8.72
N ALA A 153 -13.21 -16.51 8.09
CA ALA A 153 -12.93 -15.98 6.77
C ALA A 153 -11.66 -15.11 6.76
N ALA A 154 -11.53 -14.19 7.75
CA ALA A 154 -10.36 -13.36 7.88
C ALA A 154 -9.09 -14.17 8.12
N GLN A 155 -9.14 -15.19 9.01
CA GLN A 155 -8.01 -16.09 9.29
C GLN A 155 -7.61 -16.91 8.06
N ALA A 156 -8.59 -17.38 7.27
CA ALA A 156 -8.31 -18.12 6.04
C ALA A 156 -7.57 -17.25 5.00
N VAL A 157 -7.96 -15.98 4.83
CA VAL A 157 -7.29 -15.03 3.93
C VAL A 157 -5.87 -14.74 4.42
N LEU A 158 -5.70 -14.42 5.71
CA LEU A 158 -4.41 -14.17 6.33
C LEU A 158 -3.46 -15.36 6.16
N GLY A 159 -3.91 -16.56 6.52
CA GLY A 159 -3.12 -17.79 6.44
C GLY A 159 -2.71 -18.13 5.02
N SER A 160 -3.60 -17.96 4.05
CA SER A 160 -3.32 -18.20 2.64
C SER A 160 -2.26 -17.25 2.08
N ALA A 161 -2.36 -15.95 2.38
CA ALA A 161 -1.37 -14.96 1.98
C ALA A 161 -0.01 -15.26 2.62
N LYS A 162 0.01 -15.57 3.93
CA LYS A 162 1.22 -15.89 4.66
C LYS A 162 1.91 -17.14 4.12
N LEU A 163 1.15 -18.20 3.86
CA LEU A 163 1.68 -19.45 3.28
C LEU A 163 2.36 -19.20 1.94
N MET A 164 1.77 -18.39 1.08
CA MET A 164 2.36 -18.03 -0.22
C MET A 164 3.67 -17.24 -0.05
N LEU A 165 3.68 -16.25 0.84
CA LEU A 165 4.87 -15.40 1.08
C LEU A 165 6.03 -16.19 1.70
N GLU A 166 5.77 -17.09 2.64
CA GLU A 166 6.80 -17.89 3.32
C GLU A 166 7.36 -19.00 2.43
N THR A 167 6.53 -19.59 1.58
CA THR A 167 6.98 -20.69 0.71
C THR A 167 7.61 -20.21 -0.59
N GLY A 168 7.31 -18.97 -1.03
CA GLY A 168 7.74 -18.42 -2.31
C GLY A 168 7.20 -19.17 -3.53
N LYS A 169 6.22 -20.07 -3.34
CA LYS A 169 5.64 -20.88 -4.39
C LYS A 169 4.74 -20.08 -5.32
N HIS A 170 4.60 -20.57 -6.56
CA HIS A 170 3.65 -19.96 -7.50
C HIS A 170 2.20 -20.09 -6.97
N PRO A 171 1.35 -19.05 -7.07
CA PRO A 171 -0.03 -19.10 -6.56
C PRO A 171 -0.86 -20.28 -7.07
N GLY A 172 -0.67 -20.69 -8.33
CA GLY A 172 -1.30 -21.87 -8.90
C GLY A 172 -0.90 -23.16 -8.19
N GLU A 173 0.37 -23.31 -7.84
CA GLU A 173 0.87 -24.47 -7.10
C GLU A 173 0.27 -24.56 -5.70
N VAL A 174 0.22 -23.43 -4.98
CA VAL A 174 -0.39 -23.39 -3.64
C VAL A 174 -1.89 -23.65 -3.70
N LYS A 175 -2.58 -23.16 -4.74
CA LYS A 175 -3.99 -23.48 -5.00
C LYS A 175 -4.18 -25.01 -5.21
N ASP A 176 -3.34 -25.63 -6.03
CA ASP A 176 -3.45 -27.06 -6.34
C ASP A 176 -3.19 -27.95 -5.11
N MET A 177 -2.31 -27.52 -4.19
CA MET A 177 -2.07 -28.22 -2.92
C MET A 177 -3.35 -28.42 -2.07
N VAL A 178 -4.32 -27.51 -2.17
CA VAL A 178 -5.59 -27.58 -1.42
C VAL A 178 -6.75 -28.11 -2.25
N CYS A 179 -6.54 -28.42 -3.54
CA CYS A 179 -7.56 -28.94 -4.46
C CYS A 179 -7.41 -30.46 -4.66
N SER A 180 -7.93 -31.24 -3.71
CA SER A 180 -7.96 -32.70 -3.90
C SER A 180 -8.93 -33.16 -5.01
N PRO A 181 -8.66 -34.28 -5.70
CA PRO A 181 -9.56 -34.84 -6.71
C PRO A 181 -10.98 -35.05 -6.15
N ALA A 182 -12.00 -34.58 -6.86
CA ALA A 182 -13.41 -34.62 -6.47
C ALA A 182 -13.77 -33.95 -5.13
N GLY A 183 -12.82 -33.21 -4.50
CA GLY A 183 -13.01 -32.52 -3.23
C GLY A 183 -13.92 -31.30 -3.32
N SER A 184 -14.33 -30.76 -2.16
CA SER A 184 -15.15 -29.55 -2.05
C SER A 184 -14.44 -28.32 -2.60
N THR A 185 -13.12 -28.23 -2.39
CA THR A 185 -12.30 -27.06 -2.82
C THR A 185 -12.32 -26.89 -4.33
N ILE A 186 -12.12 -27.98 -5.10
CA ILE A 186 -12.12 -27.86 -6.57
C ILE A 186 -13.51 -27.51 -7.11
N GLN A 187 -14.59 -27.93 -6.45
CA GLN A 187 -15.96 -27.53 -6.82
C GLN A 187 -16.18 -26.02 -6.57
N ALA A 188 -15.69 -25.48 -5.45
CA ALA A 188 -15.76 -24.06 -5.17
C ALA A 188 -14.93 -23.24 -6.18
N VAL A 189 -13.72 -23.69 -6.50
CA VAL A 189 -12.88 -23.05 -7.53
C VAL A 189 -13.60 -23.01 -8.88
N ARG A 190 -14.24 -24.12 -9.30
CA ARG A 190 -15.01 -24.18 -10.54
C ARG A 190 -16.10 -23.10 -10.58
N VAL A 191 -16.86 -22.94 -9.50
CA VAL A 191 -17.90 -21.90 -9.42
C VAL A 191 -17.32 -20.51 -9.56
N LEU A 192 -16.20 -20.21 -8.90
CA LEU A 192 -15.54 -18.90 -9.00
C LEU A 192 -15.01 -18.62 -10.42
N GLU A 193 -14.45 -19.63 -11.10
CA GLU A 193 -14.02 -19.51 -12.49
C GLU A 193 -15.22 -19.25 -13.42
N GLU A 194 -16.32 -19.99 -13.27
CA GLU A 194 -17.56 -19.80 -14.04
C GLU A 194 -18.16 -18.39 -13.85
N LYS A 195 -17.97 -17.78 -12.66
CA LYS A 195 -18.43 -16.42 -12.35
C LYS A 195 -17.45 -15.32 -12.77
N GLY A 196 -16.32 -15.68 -13.36
CA GLY A 196 -15.34 -14.71 -13.85
C GLY A 196 -14.52 -14.02 -12.77
N PHE A 197 -14.28 -14.67 -11.64
CA PHE A 197 -13.57 -14.11 -10.49
C PHE A 197 -12.23 -13.46 -10.87
N ARG A 198 -11.41 -14.16 -11.68
CA ARG A 198 -10.11 -13.63 -12.10
C ARG A 198 -10.24 -12.35 -12.93
N GLY A 199 -11.18 -12.32 -13.88
CA GLY A 199 -11.46 -11.14 -14.69
C GLY A 199 -11.86 -9.96 -13.81
N ALA A 200 -12.81 -10.15 -12.91
CA ALA A 200 -13.29 -9.11 -12.01
C ALA A 200 -12.15 -8.51 -11.15
N VAL A 201 -11.26 -9.35 -10.59
CA VAL A 201 -10.11 -8.86 -9.80
C VAL A 201 -9.12 -8.11 -10.69
N THR A 202 -8.81 -8.61 -11.89
CA THR A 202 -7.93 -7.92 -12.83
C THR A 202 -8.47 -6.56 -13.22
N ASP A 203 -9.74 -6.47 -13.55
CA ASP A 203 -10.43 -5.22 -13.94
C ASP A 203 -10.45 -4.22 -12.78
N ALA A 204 -10.63 -4.70 -11.53
CA ALA A 204 -10.57 -3.84 -10.34
C ALA A 204 -9.16 -3.21 -10.16
N VAL A 205 -8.09 -3.97 -10.36
CA VAL A 205 -6.71 -3.45 -10.32
C VAL A 205 -6.49 -2.41 -11.40
N LEU A 206 -6.93 -2.69 -12.64
CA LEU A 206 -6.78 -1.76 -13.78
C LEU A 206 -7.56 -0.48 -13.56
N ALA A 207 -8.80 -0.56 -13.10
CA ALA A 207 -9.64 0.62 -12.80
C ALA A 207 -9.00 1.50 -11.71
N ALA A 208 -8.44 0.88 -10.66
CA ALA A 208 -7.73 1.61 -9.60
C ALA A 208 -6.45 2.28 -10.11
N TYR A 209 -5.69 1.61 -10.98
CA TYR A 209 -4.51 2.17 -11.64
C TYR A 209 -4.88 3.39 -12.50
N ASP A 210 -5.89 3.25 -13.36
CA ASP A 210 -6.32 4.33 -14.26
C ASP A 210 -6.75 5.57 -13.46
N LYS A 211 -7.51 5.37 -12.39
CA LYS A 211 -7.93 6.46 -11.52
C LYS A 211 -6.77 7.14 -10.81
N THR A 212 -5.80 6.37 -10.31
CA THR A 212 -4.59 6.92 -9.67
C THR A 212 -3.80 7.78 -10.66
N LYS A 213 -3.65 7.33 -11.90
CA LYS A 213 -2.96 8.06 -12.96
C LYS A 213 -3.68 9.36 -13.34
N GLU A 214 -5.02 9.38 -13.35
CA GLU A 214 -5.80 10.60 -13.55
C GLU A 214 -5.57 11.62 -12.43
N MET A 215 -5.54 11.17 -11.17
CA MET A 215 -5.31 12.04 -10.01
C MET A 215 -3.92 12.68 -10.03
N GLY A 216 -2.93 12.02 -10.62
CA GLY A 216 -1.56 12.56 -10.77
C GLY A 216 -1.43 13.68 -11.80
N LYS A 217 -2.41 13.85 -12.70
CA LYS A 217 -2.41 14.91 -13.73
C LYS A 217 -2.98 16.25 -13.24
N ASN A 218 -3.64 16.25 -12.11
CA ASN A 218 -4.23 17.42 -11.44
C ASN A 218 -3.37 17.77 -10.21
#